data_1afe2dd8fb30070d36fe2f19f159130a
#
_entry.id   1afe2dd8fb30070d36fe2f19f159130a
#
_cell.length_a   1.000
_cell.length_b   1.000
_cell.length_c   1.000
_cell.angle_alpha   90.00
_cell.angle_beta   90.00
_cell.angle_gamma   90.00
#
_symmetry.space_group_name_H-M   'P 1'
#
loop_
_entity.id
_entity.type
_entity.pdbx_description
1 polymer ?
#
loop_
_entity_poly.entity_id
_entity_poly.type
_entity_poly.pdbx_seq_one_letter_code
_entity_poly.pdbx_strand_id
1 'polypeptide(L)'
;MIRPRFSYQSNDPWSSTTGWQYGAPADGGSGYSRTDNFSDALRHGYNVGTSAVYRAKLGKNGRTITLDGSFSYSDNTNNSNSWSNILATQPDRPAVDPVTGVWDPANYTELRYLRNLAPSSSYSLRGSFTYTEPVAKYAQLSFQYRASYNSQERDKRSYITGDDFSTAGLTPDRSLSNSYESGYLTQSVGPGFRFSKERNTFIANVYYQRSALDGQIVRDDAEKIKHAYNNVTYFMMGQLNINRENSLRLFVSSYTDSPSITDLQSVYDVSDAQNISHGNPNLKPTYSHRVNFHYTNSNVEKGRTFMWMFSMNTTLDYTAQHLVQRPGDITIDGQA
;
A
#
# COMPACT_ATOMS: atom_id res chain seq x y z
N MET A 1 20.32 -15.79 -16.93
CA MET A 1 19.07 -15.43 -17.67
C MET A 1 18.77 -13.97 -17.36
N ILE A 2 18.52 -13.16 -18.37
CA ILE A 2 18.15 -11.72 -18.23
C ILE A 2 16.77 -11.55 -18.85
N ARG A 3 15.88 -10.82 -18.19
CA ARG A 3 14.50 -10.60 -18.62
C ARG A 3 14.15 -9.12 -18.55
N PRO A 4 14.23 -8.38 -19.65
CA PRO A 4 13.75 -7.01 -19.72
C PRO A 4 12.20 -7.01 -19.76
N ARG A 5 11.59 -5.94 -19.22
CA ARG A 5 10.17 -5.69 -19.24
C ARG A 5 9.95 -4.20 -19.52
N PHE A 6 8.96 -3.92 -20.33
CA PHE A 6 8.46 -2.58 -20.55
C PHE A 6 6.95 -2.63 -20.57
N SER A 7 6.30 -1.68 -19.91
CA SER A 7 4.86 -1.47 -20.01
C SER A 7 4.56 0.02 -20.04
N TYR A 8 3.57 0.38 -20.82
CA TYR A 8 3.00 1.72 -20.87
C TYR A 8 1.50 1.61 -20.61
N GLN A 9 0.97 2.54 -19.86
CA GLN A 9 -0.45 2.64 -19.56
C GLN A 9 -0.91 4.07 -19.76
N SER A 10 -2.07 4.24 -20.40
CA SER A 10 -2.77 5.50 -20.48
C SER A 10 -4.26 5.22 -20.33
N ASN A 11 -4.93 5.96 -19.46
CA ASN A 11 -6.37 5.92 -19.28
C ASN A 11 -6.89 7.26 -18.77
N ASP A 12 -8.14 7.52 -19.05
CA ASP A 12 -8.89 8.72 -18.70
C ASP A 12 -10.17 8.37 -17.92
N PRO A 13 -10.05 7.90 -16.67
CA PRO A 13 -11.21 7.57 -15.86
C PRO A 13 -11.98 8.83 -15.46
N TRP A 14 -13.28 8.69 -15.40
CA TRP A 14 -14.16 9.65 -14.79
C TRP A 14 -15.04 9.01 -13.72
N SER A 15 -15.48 9.80 -12.76
CA SER A 15 -16.43 9.35 -11.74
C SER A 15 -17.38 10.45 -11.36
N SER A 16 -18.63 10.08 -11.06
CA SER A 16 -19.62 10.97 -10.49
C SER A 16 -20.24 10.28 -9.29
N THR A 17 -20.29 10.95 -8.16
CA THR A 17 -20.78 10.39 -6.91
C THR A 17 -21.67 11.40 -6.22
N THR A 18 -22.87 10.97 -5.81
CA THR A 18 -23.75 11.73 -4.91
C THR A 18 -23.78 11.01 -3.57
N GLY A 19 -23.36 11.70 -2.53
CA GLY A 19 -23.35 11.21 -1.15
C GLY A 19 -24.37 11.96 -0.29
N TRP A 20 -24.93 11.26 0.67
CA TRP A 20 -25.81 11.83 1.69
C TRP A 20 -25.22 11.48 3.05
N GLN A 21 -25.04 12.48 3.90
CA GLN A 21 -24.61 12.26 5.26
C GLN A 21 -25.70 12.77 6.23
N TYR A 22 -26.12 11.86 7.10
CA TYR A 22 -27.08 12.16 8.15
C TYR A 22 -26.34 12.17 9.49
N GLY A 23 -26.43 13.27 10.22
CA GLY A 23 -25.91 13.40 11.58
C GLY A 23 -26.99 13.97 12.48
N ALA A 24 -27.08 13.51 13.71
CA ALA A 24 -27.81 14.23 14.77
C ALA A 24 -26.84 15.27 15.33
N PRO A 25 -27.02 16.56 15.06
CA PRO A 25 -26.23 17.59 15.72
C PRO A 25 -26.42 17.51 17.24
N ALA A 26 -25.35 17.81 17.97
CA ALA A 26 -25.39 17.80 19.46
C ALA A 26 -26.43 18.75 20.07
N ASP A 27 -26.97 19.66 19.27
CA ASP A 27 -27.97 20.68 19.62
C ASP A 27 -29.40 20.32 19.18
N GLY A 28 -29.64 19.11 18.70
CA GLY A 28 -30.99 18.60 18.42
C GLY A 28 -31.59 19.02 17.08
N GLY A 29 -30.85 19.68 16.21
CA GLY A 29 -31.25 19.97 14.82
C GLY A 29 -31.17 18.76 13.91
N SER A 30 -31.89 18.73 12.79
CA SER A 30 -31.72 17.72 11.76
C SER A 30 -30.52 18.11 10.85
N GLY A 31 -29.32 17.61 11.16
CA GLY A 31 -28.17 17.82 10.29
C GLY A 31 -28.15 16.78 9.19
N TYR A 32 -28.30 17.17 7.95
CA TYR A 32 -27.88 16.35 6.84
C TYR A 32 -27.13 17.19 5.81
N SER A 33 -26.17 16.58 5.16
CA SER A 33 -25.48 17.19 4.03
C SER A 33 -25.59 16.31 2.80
N ARG A 34 -25.66 16.94 1.66
CA ARG A 34 -25.53 16.29 0.36
C ARG A 34 -24.23 16.74 -0.27
N THR A 35 -23.48 15.80 -0.79
CA THR A 35 -22.27 16.08 -1.53
C THR A 35 -22.41 15.51 -2.94
N ASP A 36 -22.31 16.36 -3.94
CA ASP A 36 -22.21 15.95 -5.34
C ASP A 36 -20.76 16.16 -5.77
N ASN A 37 -20.09 15.08 -6.16
CA ASN A 37 -18.71 15.10 -6.62
C ASN A 37 -18.63 14.62 -8.05
N PHE A 38 -17.79 15.28 -8.81
CA PHE A 38 -17.38 14.83 -10.14
C PHE A 38 -15.85 14.88 -10.22
N SER A 39 -15.27 13.91 -10.89
CA SER A 39 -13.84 13.89 -11.15
C SER A 39 -13.57 13.23 -12.48
N ASP A 40 -12.74 13.86 -13.29
CA ASP A 40 -12.10 13.29 -14.46
C ASP A 40 -10.58 13.33 -14.29
N ALA A 41 -9.88 12.34 -14.82
CA ALA A 41 -8.44 12.27 -14.71
C ALA A 41 -7.79 11.79 -15.99
N LEU A 42 -6.64 12.35 -16.32
CA LEU A 42 -5.74 11.81 -17.33
C LEU A 42 -4.56 11.16 -16.64
N ARG A 43 -4.46 9.86 -16.78
CA ARG A 43 -3.38 9.04 -16.19
C ARG A 43 -2.55 8.45 -17.31
N HIS A 44 -1.25 8.69 -17.26
CA HIS A 44 -0.30 8.02 -18.13
C HIS A 44 0.97 7.70 -17.37
N GLY A 45 1.61 6.62 -17.77
CA GLY A 45 2.85 6.22 -17.14
C GLY A 45 3.53 5.08 -17.87
N TYR A 46 4.78 4.89 -17.55
CA TYR A 46 5.55 3.77 -18.05
C TYR A 46 6.32 3.09 -16.93
N ASN A 47 6.57 1.79 -17.13
CA ASN A 47 7.39 1.00 -16.24
C ASN A 47 8.44 0.27 -17.07
N VAL A 48 9.69 0.41 -16.65
CA VAL A 48 10.84 -0.28 -17.22
C VAL A 48 11.48 -1.14 -16.15
N GLY A 49 11.74 -2.39 -16.45
CA GLY A 49 12.36 -3.28 -15.48
C GLY A 49 13.24 -4.33 -16.13
N THR A 50 14.13 -4.86 -15.34
CA THR A 50 14.95 -6.01 -15.73
C THR A 50 15.22 -6.89 -14.53
N SER A 51 15.39 -8.17 -14.78
CA SER A 51 15.87 -9.12 -13.77
C SER A 51 16.92 -10.04 -14.36
N ALA A 52 17.92 -10.36 -13.55
CA ALA A 52 18.99 -11.27 -13.90
C ALA A 52 19.16 -12.32 -12.82
N VAL A 53 19.38 -13.56 -13.25
CA VAL A 53 19.68 -14.69 -12.37
C VAL A 53 20.94 -15.36 -12.86
N TYR A 54 21.91 -15.50 -11.95
CA TYR A 54 23.13 -16.27 -12.17
C TYR A 54 23.18 -17.42 -11.17
N ARG A 55 23.42 -18.65 -11.67
CA ARG A 55 23.59 -19.85 -10.84
C ARG A 55 24.86 -20.57 -11.23
N ALA A 56 25.66 -20.90 -10.24
CA ALA A 56 26.86 -21.66 -10.42
C ALA A 56 26.93 -22.86 -9.47
N LYS A 57 27.39 -23.99 -9.97
CA LYS A 57 27.77 -25.16 -9.17
C LYS A 57 29.23 -25.01 -8.72
N LEU A 58 29.47 -25.23 -7.44
CA LEU A 58 30.81 -25.19 -6.84
C LEU A 58 31.31 -26.61 -6.60
N GLY A 59 32.20 -27.07 -7.44
CA GLY A 59 32.79 -28.40 -7.33
C GLY A 59 31.82 -29.55 -7.62
N LYS A 60 32.19 -30.78 -7.19
CA LYS A 60 31.45 -32.02 -7.48
C LYS A 60 30.34 -32.36 -6.47
N ASN A 61 30.28 -31.68 -5.33
CA ASN A 61 29.44 -32.06 -4.19
C ASN A 61 28.05 -31.43 -4.20
N GLY A 62 27.61 -30.81 -5.29
CA GLY A 62 26.28 -30.23 -5.41
C GLY A 62 26.10 -28.90 -4.67
N ARG A 63 27.18 -28.27 -4.24
CA ARG A 63 27.18 -26.88 -3.73
C ARG A 63 26.77 -25.90 -4.81
N THR A 64 25.99 -24.90 -4.44
CA THR A 64 25.56 -23.90 -5.42
C THR A 64 25.60 -22.50 -4.84
N ILE A 65 25.92 -21.56 -5.73
CA ILE A 65 25.71 -20.13 -5.50
C ILE A 65 24.61 -19.65 -6.45
N THR A 66 23.69 -18.89 -5.94
CA THR A 66 22.68 -18.18 -6.72
C THR A 66 22.77 -16.70 -6.42
N LEU A 67 22.85 -15.88 -7.46
CA LEU A 67 22.75 -14.43 -7.41
C LEU A 67 21.51 -14.04 -8.20
N ASP A 68 20.62 -13.30 -7.57
CA ASP A 68 19.46 -12.71 -8.22
C ASP A 68 19.55 -11.20 -8.10
N GLY A 69 19.23 -10.50 -9.18
CA GLY A 69 19.13 -9.06 -9.20
C GLY A 69 17.92 -8.62 -9.99
N SER A 70 17.25 -7.57 -9.55
CA SER A 70 16.19 -6.93 -10.32
C SER A 70 16.19 -5.43 -10.11
N PHE A 71 15.86 -4.71 -11.16
CA PHE A 71 15.66 -3.28 -11.19
C PHE A 71 14.31 -3.00 -11.83
N SER A 72 13.58 -2.03 -11.30
CA SER A 72 12.42 -1.46 -11.95
C SER A 72 12.37 0.04 -11.71
N TYR A 73 11.96 0.77 -12.73
CA TYR A 73 11.67 2.19 -12.69
C TYR A 73 10.26 2.42 -13.20
N SER A 74 9.51 3.26 -12.52
CA SER A 74 8.15 3.63 -12.89
C SER A 74 8.03 5.14 -12.82
N ASP A 75 7.44 5.72 -13.85
CA ASP A 75 7.07 7.14 -13.92
C ASP A 75 5.61 7.22 -14.27
N ASN A 76 4.84 7.95 -13.47
CA ASN A 76 3.40 8.07 -13.61
C ASN A 76 2.98 9.53 -13.41
N THR A 77 2.09 9.98 -14.25
CA THR A 77 1.43 11.27 -14.12
C THR A 77 -0.08 11.03 -13.96
N ASN A 78 -0.65 11.64 -12.94
CA ASN A 78 -2.09 11.61 -12.69
C ASN A 78 -2.59 13.06 -12.55
N ASN A 79 -3.09 13.60 -13.65
CA ASN A 79 -3.68 14.93 -13.66
C ASN A 79 -5.18 14.78 -13.58
N SER A 80 -5.82 15.45 -12.65
CA SER A 80 -7.28 15.38 -12.49
C SER A 80 -7.92 16.73 -12.31
N ASN A 81 -9.12 16.85 -12.82
CA ASN A 81 -10.07 17.91 -12.49
C ASN A 81 -11.13 17.31 -11.58
N SER A 82 -11.52 18.02 -10.58
CA SER A 82 -12.66 17.64 -9.76
C SER A 82 -13.45 18.86 -9.34
N TRP A 83 -14.76 18.70 -9.30
CA TRP A 83 -15.59 19.64 -8.58
C TRP A 83 -16.40 18.91 -7.52
N SER A 84 -16.58 19.60 -6.41
CA SER A 84 -17.46 19.16 -5.35
C SER A 84 -18.41 20.27 -4.99
N ASN A 85 -19.63 19.87 -4.75
CA ASN A 85 -20.72 20.73 -4.37
C ASN A 85 -21.28 20.21 -3.06
N ILE A 86 -21.10 20.97 -1.99
CA ILE A 86 -21.50 20.58 -0.65
C ILE A 86 -22.69 21.46 -0.25
N LEU A 87 -23.80 20.80 0.00
CA LEU A 87 -25.00 21.40 0.53
C LEU A 87 -25.12 20.99 2.01
N ALA A 88 -24.92 21.92 2.92
CA ALA A 88 -25.21 21.73 4.34
C ALA A 88 -26.53 22.36 4.71
N THR A 89 -27.30 21.70 5.54
CA THR A 89 -28.51 22.29 6.12
C THR A 89 -28.15 23.40 7.12
N GLN A 90 -28.55 24.62 6.82
CA GLN A 90 -28.54 25.70 7.80
C GLN A 90 -29.84 25.62 8.58
N PRO A 91 -29.81 25.88 9.91
CA PRO A 91 -31.02 25.83 10.77
C PRO A 91 -32.17 26.70 10.25
N ASP A 92 -31.84 27.81 9.60
CA ASP A 92 -32.81 28.83 9.17
C ASP A 92 -33.27 28.67 7.71
N ARG A 93 -32.70 27.74 6.94
CA ARG A 93 -33.08 27.52 5.54
C ARG A 93 -33.16 26.02 5.25
N PRO A 94 -34.36 25.50 4.93
CA PRO A 94 -34.49 24.14 4.51
C PRO A 94 -33.76 23.96 3.20
N ALA A 95 -32.89 22.92 3.11
CA ALA A 95 -32.14 22.58 1.93
C ALA A 95 -33.03 22.19 0.73
N VAL A 96 -34.26 21.84 1.02
CA VAL A 96 -35.30 21.52 0.03
C VAL A 96 -36.42 22.50 0.22
N ASP A 97 -36.84 23.16 -0.84
CA ASP A 97 -38.06 23.96 -0.82
C ASP A 97 -39.25 23.06 -0.40
N PRO A 98 -39.90 23.34 0.73
CA PRO A 98 -40.97 22.51 1.25
C PRO A 98 -42.22 22.46 0.35
N VAL A 99 -42.35 23.39 -0.58
CA VAL A 99 -43.49 23.48 -1.51
C VAL A 99 -43.21 22.75 -2.83
N THR A 100 -42.02 22.91 -3.39
CA THR A 100 -41.68 22.35 -4.71
C THR A 100 -40.90 21.04 -4.60
N GLY A 101 -40.34 20.70 -3.46
CA GLY A 101 -39.48 19.54 -3.26
C GLY A 101 -38.12 19.65 -3.99
N VAL A 102 -37.84 20.83 -4.55
CA VAL A 102 -36.63 21.08 -5.35
C VAL A 102 -35.54 21.64 -4.47
N TRP A 103 -34.33 21.20 -4.69
CA TRP A 103 -33.15 21.76 -4.07
C TRP A 103 -32.88 23.17 -4.57
N ASP A 104 -32.75 24.13 -3.67
CA ASP A 104 -32.41 25.50 -4.01
C ASP A 104 -30.88 25.61 -4.14
N PRO A 105 -30.35 25.92 -5.33
CA PRO A 105 -28.91 26.13 -5.53
C PRO A 105 -28.32 27.26 -4.65
N ALA A 106 -29.14 28.23 -4.23
CA ALA A 106 -28.71 29.29 -3.33
C ALA A 106 -28.33 28.80 -1.90
N ASN A 107 -28.67 27.54 -1.57
CA ASN A 107 -28.34 26.93 -0.30
C ASN A 107 -27.07 26.08 -0.33
N TYR A 108 -26.34 26.02 -1.44
CA TYR A 108 -25.02 25.38 -1.47
C TYR A 108 -24.06 26.18 -0.60
N THR A 109 -23.44 25.49 0.36
CA THR A 109 -22.50 26.10 1.28
C THR A 109 -21.11 26.21 0.69
N GLU A 110 -20.74 25.30 -0.19
CA GLU A 110 -19.43 25.31 -0.83
C GLU A 110 -19.48 24.68 -2.22
N LEU A 111 -18.99 25.40 -3.21
CA LEU A 111 -18.70 24.88 -4.54
C LEU A 111 -17.21 25.02 -4.78
N ARG A 112 -16.53 23.91 -4.95
CA ARG A 112 -15.07 23.86 -5.09
C ARG A 112 -14.69 23.19 -6.42
N TYR A 113 -13.87 23.88 -7.20
CA TYR A 113 -13.22 23.35 -8.39
C TYR A 113 -11.73 23.16 -8.10
N LEU A 114 -11.22 21.98 -8.36
CA LEU A 114 -9.82 21.62 -8.11
C LEU A 114 -9.17 21.06 -9.37
N ARG A 115 -7.99 21.57 -9.68
CA ARG A 115 -7.07 20.97 -10.64
C ARG A 115 -5.89 20.38 -9.89
N ASN A 116 -5.69 19.07 -9.99
CA ASN A 116 -4.58 18.38 -9.38
C ASN A 116 -3.58 17.94 -10.46
N LEU A 117 -2.31 18.26 -10.24
CA LEU A 117 -1.18 17.77 -11.01
C LEU A 117 -0.35 16.89 -10.08
N ALA A 118 -0.25 15.60 -10.38
CA ALA A 118 0.39 14.65 -9.47
C ALA A 118 1.36 13.71 -10.21
N PRO A 119 2.51 14.23 -10.69
CA PRO A 119 3.59 13.38 -11.16
C PRO A 119 4.18 12.57 -10.00
N SER A 120 4.58 11.35 -10.29
CA SER A 120 5.27 10.48 -9.34
C SER A 120 6.27 9.60 -10.05
N SER A 121 7.43 9.44 -9.48
CA SER A 121 8.45 8.51 -9.95
C SER A 121 8.85 7.54 -8.84
N SER A 122 9.21 6.34 -9.21
CA SER A 122 9.75 5.38 -8.26
C SER A 122 10.76 4.45 -8.92
N TYR A 123 11.75 4.03 -8.14
CA TYR A 123 12.60 2.94 -8.56
C TYR A 123 12.78 1.91 -7.45
N SER A 124 12.93 0.66 -7.85
CA SER A 124 13.18 -0.46 -6.95
C SER A 124 14.39 -1.22 -7.43
N LEU A 125 15.34 -1.41 -6.55
CA LEU A 125 16.53 -2.25 -6.74
C LEU A 125 16.47 -3.39 -5.73
N ARG A 126 16.57 -4.63 -6.20
CA ARG A 126 16.60 -5.81 -5.35
C ARG A 126 17.76 -6.69 -5.73
N GLY A 127 18.43 -7.25 -4.73
CA GLY A 127 19.48 -8.23 -4.90
C GLY A 127 19.39 -9.33 -3.86
N SER A 128 19.72 -10.55 -4.26
CA SER A 128 19.85 -11.65 -3.31
C SER A 128 21.08 -12.51 -3.64
N PHE A 129 21.67 -13.01 -2.58
CA PHE A 129 22.74 -14.00 -2.60
C PHE A 129 22.29 -15.21 -1.81
N THR A 130 22.42 -16.40 -2.41
CA THR A 130 22.12 -17.66 -1.73
C THR A 130 23.27 -18.62 -1.96
N TYR A 131 23.88 -19.09 -0.86
CA TYR A 131 24.79 -20.22 -0.85
C TYR A 131 24.05 -21.46 -0.37
N THR A 132 24.21 -22.58 -1.04
CA THR A 132 23.60 -23.87 -0.66
C THR A 132 24.65 -24.94 -0.50
N GLU A 133 24.64 -25.60 0.67
CA GLU A 133 25.50 -26.72 1.05
C GLU A 133 24.66 -27.99 1.21
N PRO A 134 24.86 -29.02 0.38
CA PRO A 134 24.30 -30.35 0.65
C PRO A 134 24.95 -30.97 1.86
N VAL A 135 24.17 -31.24 2.92
CA VAL A 135 24.65 -31.85 4.17
C VAL A 135 24.33 -33.34 4.26
N ALA A 136 23.34 -33.81 3.48
CA ALA A 136 23.01 -35.22 3.35
C ALA A 136 22.37 -35.50 1.99
N LYS A 137 22.11 -36.77 1.66
CA LYS A 137 21.53 -37.21 0.37
C LYS A 137 20.24 -36.48 0.01
N TYR A 138 19.43 -36.09 1.00
CA TYR A 138 18.13 -35.47 0.83
C TYR A 138 18.01 -34.12 1.57
N ALA A 139 19.10 -33.63 2.18
CA ALA A 139 19.08 -32.44 3.00
C ALA A 139 20.14 -31.42 2.55
N GLN A 140 19.75 -30.17 2.58
CA GLN A 140 20.57 -29.02 2.20
C GLN A 140 20.42 -27.92 3.24
N LEU A 141 21.51 -27.27 3.59
CA LEU A 141 21.52 -26.01 4.31
C LEU A 141 21.74 -24.88 3.31
N SER A 142 21.17 -23.73 3.59
CA SER A 142 21.45 -22.53 2.82
C SER A 142 21.73 -21.36 3.74
N PHE A 143 22.52 -20.43 3.24
CA PHE A 143 22.70 -19.11 3.81
C PHE A 143 22.23 -18.09 2.78
N GLN A 144 21.37 -17.16 3.20
CA GLN A 144 20.75 -16.20 2.30
C GLN A 144 20.96 -14.78 2.83
N TYR A 145 21.32 -13.89 1.92
CA TYR A 145 21.31 -12.45 2.13
C TYR A 145 20.45 -11.81 1.06
N ARG A 146 19.58 -10.91 1.46
CA ARG A 146 18.71 -10.15 0.56
C ARG A 146 18.79 -8.68 0.91
N ALA A 147 18.83 -7.85 -0.12
CA ALA A 147 18.75 -6.40 0.01
C ALA A 147 17.73 -5.86 -1.00
N SER A 148 16.90 -4.94 -0.57
CA SER A 148 16.03 -4.18 -1.45
C SER A 148 16.04 -2.73 -1.08
N TYR A 149 16.11 -1.86 -2.09
CA TYR A 149 15.96 -0.44 -1.95
C TYR A 149 14.83 0.05 -2.85
N ASN A 150 13.86 0.72 -2.26
CA ASN A 150 12.76 1.35 -2.98
C ASN A 150 12.84 2.85 -2.72
N SER A 151 12.78 3.65 -3.78
CA SER A 151 12.67 5.10 -3.68
C SER A 151 11.39 5.53 -4.37
N GLN A 152 10.72 6.50 -3.79
CA GLN A 152 9.53 7.09 -4.33
C GLN A 152 9.59 8.60 -4.15
N GLU A 153 9.27 9.30 -5.22
CA GLU A 153 9.06 10.73 -5.26
C GLU A 153 7.64 11.01 -5.73
N ARG A 154 6.98 11.93 -5.08
CA ARG A 154 5.64 12.39 -5.47
C ARG A 154 5.54 13.88 -5.26
N ASP A 155 5.01 14.57 -6.27
CA ASP A 155 4.78 16.01 -6.26
C ASP A 155 3.33 16.30 -6.63
N LYS A 156 2.44 16.28 -5.63
CA LYS A 156 1.03 16.66 -5.82
C LYS A 156 0.88 18.15 -5.62
N ARG A 157 0.53 18.86 -6.70
CA ARG A 157 0.15 20.27 -6.71
C ARG A 157 -1.32 20.42 -6.99
N SER A 158 -2.04 21.00 -6.07
CA SER A 158 -3.49 21.22 -6.15
C SER A 158 -3.77 22.71 -6.28
N TYR A 159 -4.65 23.05 -7.17
CA TYR A 159 -5.04 24.44 -7.46
C TYR A 159 -6.55 24.56 -7.24
N ILE A 160 -6.97 25.61 -6.52
CA ILE A 160 -8.36 26.03 -6.47
C ILE A 160 -8.59 26.89 -7.73
N THR A 161 -9.48 26.43 -8.60
CA THR A 161 -9.68 27.02 -9.93
C THR A 161 -11.12 27.51 -10.11
N GLY A 162 -11.41 28.11 -11.24
CA GLY A 162 -12.78 28.29 -11.73
C GLY A 162 -13.29 27.02 -12.42
N ASP A 163 -14.46 27.13 -13.03
CA ASP A 163 -15.15 26.07 -13.76
C ASP A 163 -14.42 25.61 -15.03
N ASP A 164 -13.49 26.42 -15.53
CA ASP A 164 -12.62 26.10 -16.67
C ASP A 164 -11.38 25.26 -16.29
N PHE A 165 -11.15 25.01 -15.00
CA PHE A 165 -9.99 24.33 -14.44
C PHE A 165 -8.63 24.91 -14.88
N SER A 166 -8.60 26.20 -15.25
CA SER A 166 -7.37 26.86 -15.68
C SER A 166 -6.46 27.14 -14.47
N THR A 167 -5.18 26.84 -14.63
CA THR A 167 -4.15 27.14 -13.61
C THR A 167 -3.34 28.40 -13.93
N ALA A 168 -3.71 29.13 -15.01
CA ALA A 168 -2.96 30.31 -15.45
C ALA A 168 -2.98 31.41 -14.39
N GLY A 169 -1.78 31.82 -13.94
CA GLY A 169 -1.62 32.85 -12.92
C GLY A 169 -1.94 32.41 -11.49
N LEU A 170 -2.28 31.14 -11.25
CA LEU A 170 -2.55 30.60 -9.94
C LEU A 170 -1.28 29.98 -9.32
N THR A 171 -1.17 30.09 -8.01
CA THR A 171 -0.18 29.33 -7.23
C THR A 171 -0.85 28.10 -6.63
N PRO A 172 -0.14 26.97 -6.47
CA PRO A 172 -0.68 25.79 -5.80
C PRO A 172 -1.13 26.13 -4.39
N ASP A 173 -2.28 25.61 -4.00
CA ASP A 173 -2.75 25.71 -2.63
C ASP A 173 -1.90 24.82 -1.73
N ARG A 174 -1.30 25.41 -0.68
CA ARG A 174 -0.37 24.71 0.21
C ARG A 174 -1.04 23.63 1.05
N SER A 175 -2.27 23.86 1.44
CA SER A 175 -3.02 22.93 2.30
C SER A 175 -3.46 21.67 1.57
N LEU A 176 -3.66 21.80 0.25
CA LEU A 176 -4.13 20.72 -0.64
C LEU A 176 -2.98 20.03 -1.39
N SER A 177 -1.78 20.62 -1.36
CA SER A 177 -0.60 20.12 -2.07
C SER A 177 0.31 19.36 -1.12
N ASN A 178 0.86 18.24 -1.61
CA ASN A 178 1.77 17.40 -0.83
C ASN A 178 2.86 16.83 -1.72
N SER A 179 4.11 17.19 -1.40
CA SER A 179 5.28 16.69 -2.12
C SER A 179 6.19 15.99 -1.13
N TYR A 180 6.63 14.79 -1.47
CA TYR A 180 7.53 14.01 -0.63
C TYR A 180 8.50 13.15 -1.44
N GLU A 181 9.64 12.90 -0.82
CA GLU A 181 10.63 11.92 -1.25
C GLU A 181 10.81 10.88 -0.15
N SER A 182 10.90 9.62 -0.51
CA SER A 182 11.17 8.54 0.44
C SER A 182 12.09 7.48 -0.14
N GLY A 183 13.02 7.00 0.68
CA GLY A 183 13.89 5.87 0.42
C GLY A 183 13.68 4.80 1.48
N TYR A 184 13.48 3.56 1.06
CA TYR A 184 13.26 2.44 1.94
C TYR A 184 14.25 1.30 1.65
N LEU A 185 15.21 1.10 2.57
CA LEU A 185 16.20 0.04 2.50
C LEU A 185 15.82 -1.11 3.43
N THR A 186 15.63 -2.30 2.86
CA THR A 186 15.42 -3.52 3.65
C THR A 186 16.57 -4.48 3.37
N GLN A 187 17.18 -4.98 4.44
CA GLN A 187 18.21 -6.02 4.40
C GLN A 187 17.79 -7.19 5.26
N SER A 188 17.96 -8.40 4.77
CA SER A 188 17.66 -9.59 5.54
C SER A 188 18.72 -10.66 5.33
N VAL A 189 19.08 -11.35 6.41
CA VAL A 189 20.08 -12.40 6.41
C VAL A 189 19.61 -13.56 7.27
N GLY A 190 19.88 -14.78 6.83
CA GLY A 190 19.51 -15.93 7.63
C GLY A 190 19.81 -17.28 7.02
N PRO A 191 19.73 -18.32 7.85
CA PRO A 191 19.86 -19.71 7.45
C PRO A 191 18.55 -20.23 6.82
N GLY A 192 18.71 -21.22 5.97
CA GLY A 192 17.63 -22.03 5.44
C GLY A 192 17.97 -23.50 5.49
N PHE A 193 16.95 -24.31 5.62
CA PHE A 193 17.03 -25.76 5.57
C PHE A 193 16.03 -26.27 4.55
N ARG A 194 16.45 -27.23 3.72
CA ARG A 194 15.59 -27.95 2.79
C ARG A 194 15.83 -29.43 2.90
N PHE A 195 14.76 -30.17 3.08
CA PHE A 195 14.70 -31.62 2.95
C PHE A 195 13.80 -31.99 1.78
N SER A 196 14.23 -32.87 0.89
CA SER A 196 13.42 -33.34 -0.24
C SER A 196 13.75 -34.80 -0.55
N LYS A 197 12.78 -35.66 -0.29
CA LYS A 197 12.86 -37.10 -0.58
C LYS A 197 11.60 -37.53 -1.29
N GLU A 198 11.74 -38.06 -2.48
CA GLU A 198 10.61 -38.48 -3.34
C GLU A 198 9.60 -37.33 -3.57
N ARG A 199 8.37 -37.47 -3.07
CA ARG A 199 7.31 -36.48 -3.14
C ARG A 199 7.20 -35.62 -1.88
N ASN A 200 8.03 -35.89 -0.86
CA ASN A 200 8.02 -35.19 0.41
C ASN A 200 9.06 -34.08 0.40
N THR A 201 8.63 -32.88 0.78
CA THR A 201 9.49 -31.70 0.82
C THR A 201 9.21 -30.94 2.11
N PHE A 202 10.29 -30.49 2.75
CA PHE A 202 10.24 -29.56 3.86
C PHE A 202 11.26 -28.47 3.62
N ILE A 203 10.84 -27.22 3.77
CA ILE A 203 11.68 -26.02 3.65
C ILE A 203 11.42 -25.16 4.87
N ALA A 204 12.47 -24.68 5.50
CA ALA A 204 12.37 -23.70 6.57
C ALA A 204 13.48 -22.65 6.41
N ASN A 205 13.12 -21.39 6.49
CA ASN A 205 14.04 -20.26 6.46
C ASN A 205 13.69 -19.32 7.59
N VAL A 206 14.71 -18.76 8.25
CA VAL A 206 14.54 -17.73 9.27
C VAL A 206 15.49 -16.60 8.94
N TYR A 207 15.01 -15.37 9.01
CA TYR A 207 15.79 -14.18 8.65
C TYR A 207 15.73 -13.14 9.76
N TYR A 208 16.87 -12.58 10.06
CA TYR A 208 16.95 -11.30 10.72
C TYR A 208 16.83 -10.22 9.65
N GLN A 209 15.87 -9.32 9.82
CA GLN A 209 15.56 -8.24 8.88
C GLN A 209 15.75 -6.89 9.55
N ARG A 210 16.49 -6.01 8.89
CA ARG A 210 16.58 -4.59 9.21
C ARG A 210 15.98 -3.78 8.08
N SER A 211 15.07 -2.87 8.42
CA SER A 211 14.42 -1.96 7.49
C SER A 211 14.68 -0.53 7.94
N ALA A 212 15.10 0.33 7.02
CA ALA A 212 15.35 1.75 7.28
C ALA A 212 14.58 2.60 6.28
N LEU A 213 13.78 3.51 6.80
CA LEU A 213 13.09 4.55 6.06
C LEU A 213 13.85 5.87 6.25
N ASP A 214 14.15 6.54 5.16
CA ASP A 214 14.65 7.91 5.10
C ASP A 214 13.75 8.68 4.14
N GLY A 215 13.07 9.70 4.61
CA GLY A 215 12.18 10.48 3.79
C GLY A 215 12.11 11.93 4.24
N GLN A 216 11.65 12.75 3.34
CA GLN A 216 11.38 14.16 3.64
C GLN A 216 10.10 14.61 2.96
N ILE A 217 9.39 15.49 3.64
CA ILE A 217 8.29 16.24 3.06
C ILE A 217 8.89 17.51 2.49
N VAL A 218 8.70 17.71 1.18
CA VAL A 218 9.28 18.86 0.47
C VAL A 218 8.30 20.02 0.59
N ARG A 219 8.41 20.74 1.72
CA ARG A 219 7.70 22.01 2.01
C ARG A 219 8.71 23.00 2.59
N ASP A 220 8.31 24.26 2.78
CA ASP A 220 9.18 25.29 3.39
C ASP A 220 9.71 24.86 4.78
N ASP A 221 8.94 24.05 5.51
CA ASP A 221 9.33 23.40 6.76
C ASP A 221 9.64 21.91 6.53
N ALA A 222 10.62 21.61 5.71
CA ALA A 222 10.99 20.25 5.32
C ALA A 222 11.19 19.35 6.55
N GLU A 223 10.20 18.51 6.84
CA GLU A 223 10.29 17.51 7.91
C GLU A 223 11.06 16.29 7.39
N LYS A 224 12.13 15.93 8.08
CA LYS A 224 12.89 14.71 7.81
C LYS A 224 12.43 13.58 8.71
N ILE A 225 11.98 12.52 8.10
CA ILE A 225 11.49 11.33 8.79
C ILE A 225 12.51 10.21 8.62
N LYS A 226 13.09 9.74 9.75
CA LYS A 226 14.04 8.62 9.75
C LYS A 226 13.63 7.58 10.76
N HIS A 227 13.35 6.38 10.28
CA HIS A 227 13.00 5.25 11.13
C HIS A 227 13.80 4.01 10.75
N ALA A 228 14.16 3.22 11.74
CA ALA A 228 14.80 1.92 11.53
C ALA A 228 14.12 0.87 12.40
N TYR A 229 13.81 -0.27 11.79
CA TYR A 229 13.09 -1.37 12.42
C TYR A 229 13.88 -2.66 12.26
N ASN A 230 13.83 -3.52 13.30
CA ASN A 230 14.46 -4.82 13.29
C ASN A 230 13.41 -5.88 13.60
N ASN A 231 13.34 -6.91 12.75
CA ASN A 231 12.35 -7.97 12.88
C ASN A 231 12.99 -9.34 12.57
N VAL A 232 12.37 -10.40 13.06
CA VAL A 232 12.70 -11.76 12.65
C VAL A 232 11.56 -12.28 11.80
N THR A 233 11.83 -12.59 10.53
CA THR A 233 10.84 -13.16 9.62
C THR A 233 11.16 -14.60 9.31
N TYR A 234 10.13 -15.40 9.02
CA TYR A 234 10.30 -16.80 8.72
C TYR A 234 9.37 -17.27 7.60
N PHE A 235 9.80 -18.35 6.97
CA PHE A 235 9.05 -19.05 5.94
C PHE A 235 9.26 -20.54 6.11
N MET A 236 8.16 -21.28 6.24
CA MET A 236 8.17 -22.73 6.31
C MET A 236 7.16 -23.30 5.34
N MET A 237 7.55 -24.33 4.62
CA MET A 237 6.68 -25.09 3.74
C MET A 237 6.94 -26.58 3.94
N GLY A 238 5.89 -27.32 4.23
CA GLY A 238 5.91 -28.77 4.33
C GLY A 238 4.92 -29.40 3.35
N GLN A 239 5.37 -30.39 2.60
CA GLN A 239 4.51 -31.28 1.82
C GLN A 239 4.85 -32.72 2.21
N LEU A 240 3.87 -33.43 2.75
CA LEU A 240 3.97 -34.81 3.14
C LEU A 240 2.93 -35.63 2.39
N ASN A 241 3.36 -36.57 1.57
CA ASN A 241 2.51 -37.56 0.95
C ASN A 241 2.58 -38.82 1.80
N ILE A 242 1.54 -39.05 2.60
CA ILE A 242 1.46 -40.18 3.54
C ILE A 242 1.38 -41.48 2.77
N ASN A 243 0.56 -41.49 1.72
CA ASN A 243 0.42 -42.57 0.76
C ASN A 243 -0.05 -42.00 -0.61
N ARG A 244 -0.51 -42.88 -1.52
CA ARG A 244 -0.97 -42.45 -2.85
C ARG A 244 -2.24 -41.62 -2.82
N GLU A 245 -3.07 -41.77 -1.80
CA GLU A 245 -4.36 -41.10 -1.67
C GLU A 245 -4.30 -39.87 -0.73
N ASN A 246 -3.37 -39.86 0.22
CA ASN A 246 -3.36 -38.89 1.30
C ASN A 246 -2.13 -37.97 1.22
N SER A 247 -2.36 -36.68 1.19
CA SER A 247 -1.32 -35.68 1.23
C SER A 247 -1.64 -34.52 2.20
N LEU A 248 -0.61 -34.02 2.86
CA LEU A 248 -0.64 -32.87 3.74
C LEU A 248 0.25 -31.77 3.16
N ARG A 249 -0.21 -30.53 3.21
CA ARG A 249 0.61 -29.36 2.94
C ARG A 249 0.44 -28.35 4.08
N LEU A 250 1.56 -27.89 4.59
CA LEU A 250 1.62 -26.83 5.58
C LEU A 250 2.44 -25.68 5.00
N PHE A 251 1.93 -24.49 5.14
CA PHE A 251 2.59 -23.27 4.75
C PHE A 251 2.51 -22.28 5.91
N VAL A 252 3.66 -21.83 6.42
CA VAL A 252 3.76 -20.87 7.52
C VAL A 252 4.71 -19.77 7.08
N SER A 253 4.30 -18.53 7.20
CA SER A 253 5.14 -17.39 6.85
C SER A 253 4.86 -16.19 7.73
N SER A 254 5.86 -15.35 7.86
CA SER A 254 5.68 -14.01 8.42
C SER A 254 6.28 -12.96 7.49
N TYR A 255 5.71 -11.77 7.53
CA TYR A 255 6.21 -10.60 6.81
C TYR A 255 5.88 -9.32 7.57
N THR A 256 6.59 -8.26 7.24
CA THR A 256 6.37 -6.94 7.82
C THR A 256 6.07 -5.94 6.72
N ASP A 257 5.07 -5.08 6.95
CA ASP A 257 4.80 -3.93 6.10
C ASP A 257 5.08 -2.66 6.89
N SER A 258 5.92 -1.81 6.33
CA SER A 258 6.27 -0.55 6.98
C SER A 258 5.25 0.52 6.70
N PRO A 259 5.02 1.43 7.67
CA PRO A 259 4.18 2.60 7.45
C PRO A 259 4.67 3.40 6.25
N SER A 260 3.75 3.99 5.53
CA SER A 260 4.10 4.94 4.46
C SER A 260 4.61 6.26 5.06
N ILE A 261 5.29 7.08 4.25
CA ILE A 261 5.72 8.40 4.72
C ILE A 261 4.53 9.28 5.10
N THR A 262 3.39 9.12 4.41
CA THR A 262 2.16 9.85 4.71
C THR A 262 1.52 9.42 6.03
N ASP A 263 1.68 8.15 6.43
CA ASP A 263 1.20 7.68 7.72
C ASP A 263 2.07 8.18 8.89
N LEU A 264 3.32 8.52 8.61
CA LEU A 264 4.30 8.97 9.60
C LEU A 264 4.41 10.50 9.70
N GLN A 265 3.83 11.24 8.74
CA GLN A 265 3.92 12.70 8.74
C GLN A 265 3.13 13.33 9.88
N SER A 266 3.70 14.35 10.53
CA SER A 266 3.03 15.13 11.57
C SER A 266 2.16 16.28 11.03
N VAL A 267 2.08 16.42 9.71
CA VAL A 267 1.31 17.48 9.05
C VAL A 267 -0.11 17.01 8.74
N TYR A 268 -1.08 17.88 8.96
CA TYR A 268 -2.47 17.62 8.60
C TYR A 268 -2.66 17.63 7.08
N ASP A 269 -3.32 16.59 6.57
CA ASP A 269 -3.85 16.57 5.20
C ASP A 269 -5.29 17.09 5.23
N VAL A 270 -5.49 18.28 4.71
CA VAL A 270 -6.78 18.98 4.63
C VAL A 270 -7.35 18.97 3.21
N SER A 271 -6.85 18.09 2.35
CA SER A 271 -7.31 17.97 0.95
C SER A 271 -8.78 17.58 0.83
N ASP A 272 -9.33 16.93 1.86
CA ASP A 272 -10.75 16.73 2.05
C ASP A 272 -11.19 17.50 3.31
N ALA A 273 -11.96 18.57 3.12
CA ALA A 273 -12.42 19.41 4.23
C ALA A 273 -13.32 18.66 5.24
N GLN A 274 -13.94 17.57 4.81
CA GLN A 274 -14.78 16.73 5.69
C GLN A 274 -14.00 15.63 6.40
N ASN A 275 -12.80 15.27 5.87
CA ASN A 275 -11.97 14.19 6.40
C ASN A 275 -10.51 14.64 6.51
N ILE A 276 -10.24 15.46 7.51
CA ILE A 276 -8.87 15.90 7.80
C ILE A 276 -8.11 14.73 8.40
N SER A 277 -6.98 14.38 7.82
CA SER A 277 -6.13 13.30 8.31
C SER A 277 -4.79 13.80 8.84
N HIS A 278 -4.26 13.09 9.82
CA HIS A 278 -2.98 13.36 10.45
C HIS A 278 -2.26 12.05 10.69
N GLY A 279 -1.01 11.96 10.29
CA GLY A 279 -0.20 10.77 10.51
C GLY A 279 0.33 10.68 11.95
N ASN A 280 0.94 9.56 12.29
CA ASN A 280 1.56 9.32 13.58
C ASN A 280 3.02 8.90 13.39
N PRO A 281 4.00 9.76 13.75
CA PRO A 281 5.43 9.46 13.58
C PRO A 281 5.92 8.27 14.41
N ASN A 282 5.15 7.79 15.38
CA ASN A 282 5.52 6.66 16.25
C ASN A 282 5.00 5.30 15.76
N LEU A 283 4.41 5.23 14.56
CA LEU A 283 3.93 3.97 14.01
C LEU A 283 5.07 2.96 13.83
N LYS A 284 4.77 1.71 14.14
CA LYS A 284 5.65 0.57 13.88
C LYS A 284 5.20 -0.15 12.62
N PRO A 285 6.09 -0.91 11.96
CA PRO A 285 5.68 -1.82 10.90
C PRO A 285 4.66 -2.84 11.42
N THR A 286 3.65 -3.09 10.63
CA THR A 286 2.76 -4.22 10.90
C THR A 286 3.53 -5.52 10.76
N TYR A 287 3.25 -6.50 11.62
CA TYR A 287 3.89 -7.81 11.58
C TYR A 287 2.82 -8.89 11.44
N SER A 288 2.76 -9.48 10.26
CA SER A 288 1.75 -10.46 9.90
C SER A 288 2.29 -11.88 9.90
N HIS A 289 1.48 -12.79 10.42
CA HIS A 289 1.74 -14.23 10.47
C HIS A 289 0.64 -14.95 9.71
N ARG A 290 1.02 -15.84 8.81
CA ARG A 290 0.09 -16.63 8.00
C ARG A 290 0.36 -18.10 8.15
N VAL A 291 -0.69 -18.86 8.42
CA VAL A 291 -0.68 -20.32 8.46
C VAL A 291 -1.73 -20.83 7.48
N ASN A 292 -1.33 -21.69 6.55
CA ASN A 292 -2.24 -22.41 5.68
C ASN A 292 -1.94 -23.90 5.80
N PHE A 293 -2.98 -24.68 6.04
CA PHE A 293 -2.90 -26.12 6.13
C PHE A 293 -3.89 -26.72 5.15
N HIS A 294 -3.44 -27.70 4.37
CA HIS A 294 -4.28 -28.41 3.40
C HIS A 294 -4.08 -29.89 3.59
N TYR A 295 -5.16 -30.61 3.81
CA TYR A 295 -5.23 -32.06 3.72
C TYR A 295 -6.05 -32.47 2.52
N THR A 296 -5.54 -33.40 1.72
CA THR A 296 -6.24 -33.95 0.59
C THR A 296 -6.24 -35.47 0.70
N ASN A 297 -7.44 -36.07 0.64
CA ASN A 297 -7.64 -37.49 0.40
C ASN A 297 -8.29 -37.66 -0.97
N SER A 298 -7.62 -38.32 -1.90
CA SER A 298 -8.13 -38.55 -3.26
C SER A 298 -7.97 -40.02 -3.64
N ASN A 299 -9.11 -40.69 -3.82
CA ASN A 299 -9.17 -42.05 -4.30
C ASN A 299 -9.77 -42.07 -5.72
N VAL A 300 -8.90 -42.20 -6.71
CA VAL A 300 -9.25 -42.14 -8.13
C VAL A 300 -10.10 -43.33 -8.53
N GLU A 301 -9.85 -44.53 -8.00
CA GLU A 301 -10.62 -45.77 -8.31
C GLU A 301 -12.06 -45.66 -7.86
N LYS A 302 -12.31 -45.01 -6.73
CA LYS A 302 -13.66 -44.78 -6.18
C LYS A 302 -14.28 -43.47 -6.60
N GLY A 303 -13.59 -42.68 -7.45
CA GLY A 303 -14.06 -41.39 -7.95
C GLY A 303 -14.36 -40.36 -6.85
N ARG A 304 -13.68 -40.44 -5.70
CA ARG A 304 -13.91 -39.52 -4.56
C ARG A 304 -12.69 -38.73 -4.18
N THR A 305 -12.93 -37.44 -3.87
CA THR A 305 -11.92 -36.55 -3.31
C THR A 305 -12.49 -35.81 -2.12
N PHE A 306 -11.75 -35.80 -1.02
CA PHE A 306 -12.05 -35.00 0.17
C PHE A 306 -10.89 -34.02 0.36
N MET A 307 -11.22 -32.76 0.60
CA MET A 307 -10.25 -31.69 0.83
C MET A 307 -10.64 -30.92 2.09
N TRP A 308 -9.68 -30.76 2.98
CA TRP A 308 -9.84 -29.89 4.15
C TRP A 308 -8.75 -28.83 4.15
N MET A 309 -9.18 -27.57 4.29
CA MET A 309 -8.31 -26.41 4.28
C MET A 309 -8.54 -25.58 5.54
N PHE A 310 -7.45 -25.19 6.18
CA PHE A 310 -7.44 -24.24 7.28
C PHE A 310 -6.52 -23.07 6.93
N SER A 311 -6.99 -21.85 7.15
CA SER A 311 -6.22 -20.64 6.92
C SER A 311 -6.36 -19.71 8.12
N MET A 312 -5.23 -19.22 8.62
CA MET A 312 -5.17 -18.25 9.70
C MET A 312 -4.23 -17.12 9.29
N ASN A 313 -4.65 -15.91 9.51
CA ASN A 313 -3.83 -14.71 9.36
C ASN A 313 -3.97 -13.85 10.61
N THR A 314 -2.84 -13.49 11.22
CA THR A 314 -2.78 -12.64 12.41
C THR A 314 -1.83 -11.49 12.15
N THR A 315 -2.25 -10.27 12.44
CA THR A 315 -1.43 -9.07 12.28
C THR A 315 -1.25 -8.39 13.63
N LEU A 316 -0.01 -8.19 14.02
CA LEU A 316 0.40 -7.42 15.19
C LEU A 316 0.76 -6.00 14.75
N ASP A 317 0.67 -5.04 15.67
CA ASP A 317 0.91 -3.62 15.40
C ASP A 317 0.10 -3.11 14.19
N TYR A 318 -1.18 -3.50 14.12
CA TYR A 318 -2.06 -3.13 13.02
C TYR A 318 -2.30 -1.62 13.02
N THR A 319 -2.01 -0.97 11.89
CA THR A 319 -2.28 0.46 11.71
C THR A 319 -3.75 0.64 11.30
N ALA A 320 -4.49 1.44 12.06
CA ALA A 320 -5.87 1.80 11.79
C ALA A 320 -6.05 3.30 11.92
N GLN A 321 -7.01 3.84 11.20
CA GLN A 321 -7.44 5.23 11.36
C GLN A 321 -8.40 5.32 12.53
N HIS A 322 -8.17 6.32 13.39
CA HIS A 322 -9.09 6.69 14.45
C HIS A 322 -9.87 7.92 14.00
N LEU A 323 -11.16 7.75 13.74
CA LEU A 323 -12.04 8.85 13.36
C LEU A 323 -12.51 9.59 14.63
N VAL A 324 -12.22 10.87 14.70
CA VAL A 324 -12.73 11.76 15.73
C VAL A 324 -13.70 12.75 15.08
N GLN A 325 -14.97 12.63 15.41
CA GLN A 325 -15.97 13.60 14.96
C GLN A 325 -16.03 14.75 15.99
N ARG A 326 -15.78 15.96 15.52
CA ARG A 326 -15.91 17.18 16.34
C ARG A 326 -16.96 18.08 15.71
N PRO A 327 -17.98 18.53 16.46
CA PRO A 327 -18.87 19.59 16.01
C PRO A 327 -18.12 20.93 16.06
N GLY A 328 -18.24 21.74 15.01
CA GLY A 328 -17.68 23.09 14.92
C GLY A 328 -16.42 23.20 14.06
N ASP A 329 -15.96 24.42 13.89
CA ASP A 329 -14.77 24.72 13.10
C ASP A 329 -13.50 24.17 13.79
N ILE A 330 -12.66 23.51 13.03
CA ILE A 330 -11.36 23.01 13.48
C ILE A 330 -10.30 24.04 13.10
N THR A 331 -9.69 24.67 14.12
CA THR A 331 -8.56 25.55 13.92
C THR A 331 -7.28 24.70 13.85
N ILE A 332 -6.61 24.71 12.71
CA ILE A 332 -5.32 24.04 12.51
C ILE A 332 -4.25 25.12 12.51
N ASP A 333 -3.29 25.04 13.44
CA ASP A 333 -2.16 25.97 13.58
C ASP A 333 -2.55 27.46 13.63
N GLY A 334 -3.68 27.78 14.28
CA GLY A 334 -4.14 29.16 14.46
C GLY A 334 -4.81 29.78 13.23
N GLN A 335 -5.09 29.02 12.20
CA GLN A 335 -5.96 29.41 11.09
C GLN A 335 -7.33 28.73 11.25
N ALA A 336 -8.38 29.55 11.18
CA ALA A 336 -9.78 29.10 11.21
C ALA A 336 -10.26 28.70 9.83
#